data_0635d25bb8d5c9897fbf5cb1904b2f01
#
_entry.id   0635d25bb8d5c9897fbf5cb1904b2f01
#
_cell.length_a   1.000
_cell.length_b   1.000
_cell.length_c   1.000
_cell.angle_alpha   90.00
_cell.angle_beta   90.00
_cell.angle_gamma   90.00
#
_symmetry.space_group_name_H-M   'P 1'
#
loop_
_entity.id
_entity.type
_entity.pdbx_description
1 polymer ?
#
loop_
_entity_poly.entity_id
_entity_poly.type
_entity_poly.pdbx_seq_one_letter_code
_entity_poly.pdbx_strand_id
1 'polypeptide(L)'
;MKKGFTLVELLVVVAIIGILASFGVVAYNGYIGSAKKAAAISNHKNVCKYASAEAAKIEADFGEMFDGNITSGFIVDTYNDDGNPMGKVTQAAVKALEGSLENPYGDGGIGVNAVTDSGWGKARDLGYTIIDPQGPHDGKIGVLHIHTCIELPCTGDYKIPGGLDYILYCPIDF
;
A
#
# COMPACT_ATOMS: atom_id res chain seq x y z
N MET A 1 37.18 -29.85 -42.05
CA MET A 1 38.05 -29.43 -40.94
C MET A 1 37.24 -28.51 -40.06
N LYS A 2 36.96 -28.89 -38.77
CA LYS A 2 36.30 -28.02 -37.84
C LYS A 2 37.31 -27.00 -37.33
N LYS A 3 37.05 -25.71 -37.55
CA LYS A 3 37.90 -24.64 -36.98
C LYS A 3 37.59 -24.56 -35.49
N GLY A 4 38.57 -24.80 -34.63
CA GLY A 4 38.45 -24.60 -33.19
C GLY A 4 38.53 -23.10 -32.83
N PHE A 5 37.89 -22.71 -31.75
CA PHE A 5 37.98 -21.34 -31.22
C PHE A 5 39.38 -21.06 -30.68
N THR A 6 39.91 -19.90 -30.95
CA THR A 6 41.19 -19.50 -30.38
C THR A 6 41.01 -18.98 -28.94
N LEU A 7 42.03 -19.12 -28.11
CA LEU A 7 42.08 -18.66 -26.74
C LEU A 7 41.84 -17.12 -26.65
N VAL A 8 42.36 -16.39 -27.62
CA VAL A 8 42.23 -14.92 -27.71
C VAL A 8 40.80 -14.51 -28.03
N GLU A 9 40.09 -15.22 -28.90
CA GLU A 9 38.69 -14.94 -29.24
C GLU A 9 37.81 -15.14 -27.99
N LEU A 10 38.07 -16.17 -27.20
CA LEU A 10 37.32 -16.39 -25.95
C LEU A 10 37.61 -15.31 -24.91
N LEU A 11 38.87 -14.89 -24.77
CA LEU A 11 39.29 -13.88 -23.80
C LEU A 11 38.65 -12.51 -24.11
N VAL A 12 38.60 -12.11 -25.38
CA VAL A 12 37.92 -10.86 -25.78
C VAL A 12 36.42 -10.89 -25.49
N VAL A 13 35.77 -12.02 -25.74
CA VAL A 13 34.32 -12.16 -25.48
C VAL A 13 34.01 -12.02 -24.00
N VAL A 14 34.77 -12.70 -23.13
CA VAL A 14 34.50 -12.60 -21.67
C VAL A 14 34.84 -11.21 -21.13
N ALA A 15 35.83 -10.54 -21.68
CA ALA A 15 36.14 -9.15 -21.31
C ALA A 15 35.01 -8.19 -21.67
N ILE A 16 34.42 -8.31 -22.85
CA ILE A 16 33.28 -7.48 -23.29
C ILE A 16 32.05 -7.78 -22.42
N ILE A 17 31.71 -9.06 -22.16
CA ILE A 17 30.59 -9.43 -21.29
C ILE A 17 30.81 -8.88 -19.88
N GLY A 18 32.01 -8.94 -19.33
CA GLY A 18 32.34 -8.40 -18.01
C GLY A 18 32.08 -6.90 -17.91
N ILE A 19 32.46 -6.13 -18.94
CA ILE A 19 32.22 -4.69 -19.00
C ILE A 19 30.71 -4.41 -19.10
N LEU A 20 29.99 -5.07 -19.99
CA LEU A 20 28.54 -4.87 -20.17
C LEU A 20 27.75 -5.27 -18.92
N ALA A 21 28.13 -6.37 -18.26
CA ALA A 21 27.50 -6.82 -17.02
C ALA A 21 27.63 -5.80 -15.89
N SER A 22 28.78 -5.12 -15.78
CA SER A 22 29.00 -4.12 -14.71
C SER A 22 28.04 -2.93 -14.81
N PHE A 23 27.73 -2.44 -16.01
CA PHE A 23 26.72 -1.39 -16.24
C PHE A 23 25.28 -1.91 -16.10
N GLY A 24 25.04 -3.14 -16.55
CA GLY A 24 23.73 -3.76 -16.53
C GLY A 24 23.16 -3.91 -15.13
N VAL A 25 23.96 -4.33 -14.14
CA VAL A 25 23.53 -4.52 -12.75
C VAL A 25 23.08 -3.21 -12.10
N VAL A 26 23.81 -2.12 -12.31
CA VAL A 26 23.47 -0.81 -11.72
C VAL A 26 22.16 -0.28 -12.31
N ALA A 27 22.00 -0.35 -13.64
CA ALA A 27 20.77 0.08 -14.31
C ALA A 27 19.57 -0.78 -13.89
N TYR A 28 19.76 -2.10 -13.76
CA TYR A 28 18.71 -3.03 -13.33
C TYR A 28 18.21 -2.72 -11.92
N ASN A 29 19.12 -2.50 -10.97
CA ASN A 29 18.74 -2.18 -9.58
C ASN A 29 17.95 -0.86 -9.49
N GLY A 30 18.32 0.16 -10.24
CA GLY A 30 17.58 1.42 -10.32
C GLY A 30 16.18 1.24 -10.91
N TYR A 31 16.05 0.43 -11.96
CA TYR A 31 14.77 0.10 -12.56
C TYR A 31 13.84 -0.65 -11.59
N ILE A 32 14.35 -1.67 -10.90
CA ILE A 32 13.57 -2.43 -9.91
C ILE A 32 13.10 -1.54 -8.75
N GLY A 33 13.95 -0.65 -8.24
CA GLY A 33 13.56 0.32 -7.21
C GLY A 33 12.39 1.21 -7.66
N SER A 34 12.48 1.76 -8.87
CA SER A 34 11.41 2.59 -9.45
C SER A 34 10.11 1.81 -9.69
N ALA A 35 10.22 0.56 -10.15
CA ALA A 35 9.06 -0.32 -10.35
C ALA A 35 8.35 -0.65 -9.03
N LYS A 36 9.09 -0.94 -7.96
CA LYS A 36 8.54 -1.18 -6.62
C LYS A 36 7.82 0.05 -6.09
N LYS A 37 8.40 1.23 -6.23
CA LYS A 37 7.77 2.50 -5.85
C LYS A 37 6.48 2.74 -6.62
N ALA A 38 6.47 2.53 -7.93
CA ALA A 38 5.28 2.66 -8.77
C ALA A 38 4.18 1.67 -8.38
N ALA A 39 4.54 0.43 -8.04
CA ALA A 39 3.60 -0.58 -7.55
C ALA A 39 2.97 -0.18 -6.20
N ALA A 40 3.76 0.31 -5.25
CA ALA A 40 3.25 0.81 -3.96
C ALA A 40 2.28 2.00 -4.15
N ILE A 41 2.60 2.94 -5.06
CA ILE A 41 1.70 4.05 -5.41
C ILE A 41 0.39 3.53 -6.02
N SER A 42 0.46 2.52 -6.88
CA SER A 42 -0.72 1.90 -7.48
C SER A 42 -1.59 1.22 -6.41
N ASN A 43 -0.99 0.48 -5.49
CA ASN A 43 -1.69 -0.15 -4.37
C ASN A 43 -2.44 0.89 -3.53
N HIS A 44 -1.77 1.98 -3.14
CA HIS A 44 -2.39 3.08 -2.42
C HIS A 44 -3.65 3.61 -3.13
N LYS A 45 -3.52 3.93 -4.43
CA LYS A 45 -4.65 4.44 -5.23
C LYS A 45 -5.81 3.45 -5.31
N ASN A 46 -5.52 2.16 -5.42
CA ASN A 46 -6.53 1.11 -5.48
C ASN A 46 -7.28 1.00 -4.15
N VAL A 47 -6.57 1.02 -3.02
CA VAL A 47 -7.19 1.00 -1.68
C VAL A 47 -8.05 2.24 -1.46
N CYS A 48 -7.56 3.45 -1.81
CA CYS A 48 -8.35 4.68 -1.71
C CYS A 48 -9.63 4.62 -2.53
N LYS A 49 -9.55 4.19 -3.80
CA LYS A 49 -10.73 4.05 -4.66
C LYS A 49 -11.74 3.04 -4.11
N TYR A 50 -11.24 1.90 -3.65
CA TYR A 50 -12.08 0.87 -3.06
C TYR A 50 -12.80 1.38 -1.82
N ALA A 51 -12.07 1.97 -0.86
CA ALA A 51 -12.65 2.52 0.35
C ALA A 51 -13.64 3.65 0.08
N SER A 52 -13.36 4.55 -0.89
CA SER A 52 -14.30 5.61 -1.28
C SER A 52 -15.59 5.04 -1.89
N ALA A 53 -15.48 3.98 -2.69
CA ALA A 53 -16.66 3.33 -3.26
C ALA A 53 -17.50 2.62 -2.18
N GLU A 54 -16.85 2.05 -1.17
CA GLU A 54 -17.53 1.42 -0.05
C GLU A 54 -18.20 2.47 0.86
N ALA A 55 -17.54 3.61 1.13
CA ALA A 55 -18.13 4.71 1.90
C ALA A 55 -19.41 5.26 1.22
N ALA A 56 -19.41 5.42 -0.10
CA ALA A 56 -20.58 5.87 -0.84
C ALA A 56 -21.80 4.92 -0.73
N LYS A 57 -21.61 3.66 -0.35
CA LYS A 57 -22.71 2.71 -0.14
C LYS A 57 -23.54 3.05 1.11
N ILE A 58 -22.97 3.73 2.10
CA ILE A 58 -23.72 4.18 3.29
C ILE A 58 -24.80 5.18 2.88
N GLU A 59 -24.44 6.19 2.08
CA GLU A 59 -25.38 7.21 1.59
C GLU A 59 -26.47 6.59 0.71
N ALA A 60 -26.14 5.52 -0.01
CA ALA A 60 -27.07 4.83 -0.91
C ALA A 60 -27.91 3.72 -0.23
N ASP A 61 -27.73 3.53 1.10
CA ASP A 61 -28.34 2.45 1.90
C ASP A 61 -28.15 1.04 1.29
N PHE A 62 -26.97 0.80 0.73
CA PHE A 62 -26.57 -0.52 0.22
C PHE A 62 -26.19 -1.42 1.41
N GLY A 63 -26.99 -2.47 1.65
CA GLY A 63 -26.86 -3.33 2.83
C GLY A 63 -25.45 -3.89 3.09
N GLU A 64 -24.76 -4.41 2.07
CA GLU A 64 -23.44 -5.06 2.22
C GLU A 64 -22.28 -4.20 1.74
N MET A 65 -21.21 -4.15 2.57
CA MET A 65 -19.98 -3.39 2.31
C MET A 65 -18.76 -4.27 2.55
N PHE A 66 -17.65 -3.92 1.92
CA PHE A 66 -16.38 -4.63 2.05
C PHE A 66 -16.54 -6.14 1.81
N ASP A 67 -17.13 -6.49 0.65
CA ASP A 67 -17.38 -7.88 0.24
C ASP A 67 -18.22 -8.70 1.25
N GLY A 68 -19.23 -8.03 1.87
CA GLY A 68 -20.11 -8.63 2.86
C GLY A 68 -19.50 -8.80 4.26
N ASN A 69 -18.32 -8.21 4.52
CA ASN A 69 -17.68 -8.30 5.83
C ASN A 69 -18.30 -7.38 6.89
N ILE A 70 -19.08 -6.39 6.47
CA ILE A 70 -19.84 -5.47 7.34
C ILE A 70 -21.07 -4.96 6.58
N THR A 71 -22.08 -4.45 7.29
CA THR A 71 -23.26 -3.83 6.68
C THR A 71 -23.35 -2.35 6.99
N SER A 72 -23.96 -1.57 6.09
CA SER A 72 -24.24 -0.15 6.31
C SER A 72 -25.09 0.05 7.57
N GLY A 73 -26.11 -0.77 7.77
CA GLY A 73 -26.96 -0.76 8.98
C GLY A 73 -26.15 -0.92 10.27
N PHE A 74 -25.22 -1.88 10.33
CA PHE A 74 -24.34 -2.05 11.50
C PHE A 74 -23.53 -0.79 11.81
N ILE A 75 -23.01 -0.12 10.79
CA ILE A 75 -22.19 1.09 10.95
C ILE A 75 -23.05 2.22 11.52
N VAL A 76 -24.23 2.45 10.93
CA VAL A 76 -25.18 3.52 11.33
C VAL A 76 -25.74 3.24 12.73
N ASP A 77 -26.17 2.02 13.01
CA ASP A 77 -26.73 1.64 14.32
C ASP A 77 -25.68 1.80 15.41
N THR A 78 -24.44 1.32 15.18
CA THR A 78 -23.36 1.47 16.15
C THR A 78 -23.02 2.95 16.40
N TYR A 79 -23.05 3.79 15.37
CA TYR A 79 -22.82 5.22 15.51
C TYR A 79 -23.92 5.89 16.32
N ASN A 80 -25.21 5.57 16.06
CA ASN A 80 -26.36 6.13 16.76
C ASN A 80 -26.41 5.73 18.23
N ASP A 81 -25.84 4.58 18.59
CA ASP A 81 -25.73 4.08 19.98
C ASP A 81 -24.52 4.68 20.72
N ASP A 82 -23.96 5.81 20.29
CA ASP A 82 -22.75 6.46 20.80
C ASP A 82 -21.50 5.56 20.72
N GLY A 83 -21.51 4.57 19.84
CA GLY A 83 -20.40 3.67 19.59
C GLY A 83 -19.44 4.20 18.53
N ASN A 84 -18.30 3.51 18.40
CA ASN A 84 -17.32 3.77 17.35
C ASN A 84 -17.20 2.58 16.40
N PRO A 85 -17.85 2.60 15.22
CA PRO A 85 -17.81 1.47 14.28
C PRO A 85 -16.48 1.36 13.53
N MET A 86 -15.63 2.41 13.54
CA MET A 86 -14.49 2.52 12.62
C MET A 86 -13.46 1.41 12.78
N GLY A 87 -13.27 0.85 13.97
CA GLY A 87 -12.39 -0.30 14.16
C GLY A 87 -12.89 -1.55 13.41
N LYS A 88 -14.20 -1.79 13.35
CA LYS A 88 -14.80 -2.88 12.57
C LYS A 88 -14.78 -2.60 11.09
N VAL A 89 -15.01 -1.35 10.67
CA VAL A 89 -14.88 -0.90 9.28
C VAL A 89 -13.46 -1.16 8.77
N THR A 90 -12.44 -0.80 9.56
CA THR A 90 -11.04 -1.06 9.22
C THR A 90 -10.75 -2.55 9.05
N GLN A 91 -11.22 -3.38 9.98
CA GLN A 91 -11.05 -4.84 9.89
C GLN A 91 -11.73 -5.42 8.65
N ALA A 92 -12.95 -4.96 8.34
CA ALA A 92 -13.68 -5.37 7.15
C ALA A 92 -12.94 -4.97 5.86
N ALA A 93 -12.43 -3.73 5.80
CA ALA A 93 -11.66 -3.23 4.66
C ALA A 93 -10.38 -4.05 4.42
N VAL A 94 -9.62 -4.34 5.48
CA VAL A 94 -8.39 -5.15 5.38
C VAL A 94 -8.72 -6.56 4.92
N LYS A 95 -9.76 -7.17 5.50
CA LYS A 95 -10.17 -8.53 5.14
C LYS A 95 -10.63 -8.63 3.68
N ALA A 96 -11.37 -7.64 3.17
CA ALA A 96 -11.80 -7.61 1.77
C ALA A 96 -10.63 -7.45 0.79
N LEU A 97 -9.55 -6.80 1.23
CA LEU A 97 -8.34 -6.57 0.42
C LEU A 97 -7.27 -7.65 0.64
N GLU A 98 -7.49 -8.56 1.58
CA GLU A 98 -6.56 -9.64 1.90
C GLU A 98 -6.30 -10.54 0.67
N GLY A 99 -5.03 -10.72 0.32
CA GLY A 99 -4.62 -11.52 -0.84
C GLY A 99 -4.80 -10.85 -2.22
N SER A 100 -5.42 -9.65 -2.29
CA SER A 100 -5.58 -8.91 -3.54
C SER A 100 -4.39 -8.00 -3.88
N LEU A 101 -3.63 -7.60 -2.87
CA LEU A 101 -2.49 -6.69 -2.99
C LEU A 101 -1.28 -7.25 -2.25
N GLU A 102 -0.14 -7.24 -2.92
CA GLU A 102 1.16 -7.65 -2.35
C GLU A 102 2.02 -6.42 -2.07
N ASN A 103 2.83 -6.49 -0.99
CA ASN A 103 3.85 -5.47 -0.75
C ASN A 103 5.00 -5.62 -1.74
N PRO A 104 5.27 -4.64 -2.62
CA PRO A 104 6.33 -4.74 -3.62
C PRO A 104 7.74 -4.77 -3.03
N TYR A 105 7.92 -4.41 -1.76
CA TYR A 105 9.20 -4.43 -1.06
C TYR A 105 9.36 -5.65 -0.13
N GLY A 106 8.26 -6.36 0.16
CA GLY A 106 8.25 -7.51 1.05
C GLY A 106 8.51 -8.83 0.34
N ASP A 107 8.46 -9.90 1.10
CA ASP A 107 8.69 -11.28 0.68
C ASP A 107 7.38 -11.97 0.22
N GLY A 108 6.49 -11.25 -0.46
CA GLY A 108 5.19 -11.75 -0.89
C GLY A 108 4.10 -11.68 0.20
N GLY A 109 4.28 -10.84 1.21
CA GLY A 109 3.27 -10.58 2.25
C GLY A 109 2.14 -9.67 1.76
N ILE A 110 1.03 -9.68 2.51
CA ILE A 110 -0.16 -8.85 2.26
C ILE A 110 0.25 -7.38 2.22
N GLY A 111 -0.12 -6.67 1.15
CA GLY A 111 0.22 -5.26 0.95
C GLY A 111 -0.65 -4.27 1.73
N VAL A 112 -1.67 -4.76 2.45
CA VAL A 112 -2.60 -3.94 3.24
C VAL A 112 -2.66 -4.44 4.66
N ASN A 113 -2.50 -3.53 5.63
CA ASN A 113 -2.60 -3.85 7.05
C ASN A 113 -3.50 -2.85 7.77
N ALA A 114 -4.22 -3.33 8.80
CA ALA A 114 -4.85 -2.46 9.77
C ALA A 114 -3.83 -2.03 10.81
N VAL A 115 -3.78 -0.75 11.13
CA VAL A 115 -3.07 -0.27 12.31
C VAL A 115 -4.11 -0.04 13.40
N THR A 116 -4.06 -0.89 14.40
CA THR A 116 -4.89 -0.73 15.61
C THR A 116 -4.16 0.06 16.69
N ASP A 117 -2.90 0.42 16.44
CA ASP A 117 -2.06 1.06 17.46
C ASP A 117 -1.08 2.04 16.80
N SER A 118 -0.87 3.19 17.43
CA SER A 118 -0.13 4.38 17.00
C SER A 118 1.38 4.16 16.69
N GLY A 119 1.73 3.05 16.07
CA GLY A 119 3.10 2.62 15.81
C GLY A 119 3.66 2.97 14.43
N TRP A 120 3.33 4.13 13.90
CA TRP A 120 3.90 4.65 12.64
C TRP A 120 5.40 4.89 12.73
N GLY A 121 6.07 4.60 11.63
CA GLY A 121 7.43 5.07 11.42
C GLY A 121 8.52 4.02 11.51
N LYS A 122 8.21 2.76 11.26
CA LYS A 122 9.25 1.71 11.23
C LYS A 122 9.64 1.42 9.79
N ALA A 123 10.93 1.16 9.56
CA ALA A 123 11.46 0.78 8.25
C ALA A 123 10.75 -0.44 7.62
N ARG A 124 10.07 -1.25 8.45
CA ARG A 124 9.23 -2.37 8.03
C ARG A 124 7.93 -1.97 7.34
N ASP A 125 7.54 -0.69 7.40
CA ASP A 125 6.27 -0.21 6.85
C ASP A 125 6.40 0.19 5.37
N LEU A 126 7.60 0.09 4.79
CA LEU A 126 7.86 0.43 3.39
C LEU A 126 7.04 -0.45 2.45
N GLY A 127 6.26 0.18 1.60
CA GLY A 127 5.40 -0.47 0.61
C GLY A 127 4.07 -1.00 1.12
N TYR A 128 3.84 -1.00 2.44
CA TYR A 128 2.53 -1.33 2.99
C TYR A 128 1.57 -0.16 2.87
N THR A 129 0.33 -0.48 2.52
CA THR A 129 -0.80 0.43 2.67
C THR A 129 -1.48 0.15 4.01
N ILE A 130 -1.50 1.14 4.86
CA ILE A 130 -1.99 1.06 6.22
C ILE A 130 -3.32 1.79 6.30
N ILE A 131 -4.32 1.19 6.93
CA ILE A 131 -5.63 1.76 7.17
C ILE A 131 -5.77 2.01 8.67
N ASP A 132 -5.84 3.28 9.05
CA ASP A 132 -5.96 3.75 10.44
C ASP A 132 -7.34 4.37 10.67
N PRO A 133 -8.13 3.87 11.62
CA PRO A 133 -9.46 4.39 11.89
C PRO A 133 -9.40 5.62 12.81
N GLN A 134 -10.17 6.65 12.46
CA GLN A 134 -10.53 7.72 13.38
C GLN A 134 -12.03 7.66 13.66
N GLY A 135 -12.38 7.71 14.94
CA GLY A 135 -13.78 7.64 15.38
C GLY A 135 -14.61 8.87 15.02
N PRO A 136 -15.86 8.91 15.50
CA PRO A 136 -16.81 9.97 15.19
C PRO A 136 -16.26 11.36 15.52
N HIS A 137 -16.42 12.31 14.59
CA HIS A 137 -16.08 13.71 14.77
C HIS A 137 -16.81 14.59 13.75
N ASP A 138 -17.08 15.84 14.10
CA ASP A 138 -17.69 16.86 13.23
C ASP A 138 -18.95 16.39 12.48
N GLY A 139 -19.78 15.56 13.14
CA GLY A 139 -21.04 15.04 12.58
C GLY A 139 -20.86 13.90 11.57
N LYS A 140 -19.64 13.36 11.42
CA LYS A 140 -19.35 12.19 10.60
C LYS A 140 -19.25 10.92 11.47
N ILE A 141 -19.58 9.78 10.88
CA ILE A 141 -19.43 8.46 11.50
C ILE A 141 -17.97 8.18 11.85
N GLY A 142 -17.05 8.67 11.02
CA GLY A 142 -15.62 8.57 11.23
C GLY A 142 -14.83 8.71 9.93
N VAL A 143 -13.52 8.52 10.01
CA VAL A 143 -12.61 8.59 8.86
C VAL A 143 -11.70 7.38 8.83
N LEU A 144 -11.49 6.81 7.66
CA LEU A 144 -10.36 5.92 7.39
C LEU A 144 -9.20 6.74 6.84
N HIS A 145 -8.12 6.77 7.58
CA HIS A 145 -6.87 7.34 7.12
C HIS A 145 -6.06 6.25 6.41
N ILE A 146 -5.89 6.39 5.10
CA ILE A 146 -5.15 5.43 4.28
C ILE A 146 -3.78 6.02 3.98
N HIS A 147 -2.73 5.31 4.36
CA HIS A 147 -1.36 5.77 4.24
C HIS A 147 -0.49 4.72 3.55
N THR A 148 0.49 5.14 2.77
CA THR A 148 1.48 4.25 2.18
C THR A 148 2.84 4.91 2.17
N CYS A 149 3.83 4.29 2.80
CA CYS A 149 5.22 4.70 2.70
C CYS A 149 5.83 4.17 1.41
N ILE A 150 6.33 5.06 0.57
CA ILE A 150 6.90 4.72 -0.74
C ILE A 150 8.42 4.88 -0.81
N GLU A 151 9.02 5.49 0.23
CA GLU A 151 10.47 5.73 0.34
C GLU A 151 10.87 5.88 1.81
N LEU A 152 12.06 5.40 2.19
CA LEU A 152 12.60 5.57 3.54
C LEU A 152 13.18 6.97 3.79
N PRO A 153 13.11 7.48 5.01
CA PRO A 153 12.53 6.86 6.21
C PRO A 153 11.00 6.99 6.24
N CYS A 154 10.29 5.92 6.63
CA CYS A 154 8.84 5.95 6.85
C CYS A 154 8.49 6.63 8.19
N THR A 155 9.23 7.66 8.56
CA THR A 155 9.06 8.41 9.81
C THR A 155 8.44 9.77 9.51
N GLY A 156 7.34 10.10 10.14
CA GLY A 156 6.71 11.40 10.02
C GLY A 156 5.35 11.44 10.69
N ASP A 157 4.96 12.62 11.14
CA ASP A 157 3.61 12.85 11.64
C ASP A 157 2.69 13.07 10.43
N TYR A 158 1.86 12.08 10.11
CA TYR A 158 0.89 12.12 9.01
C TYR A 158 -0.14 13.26 9.13
N LYS A 159 -0.23 13.88 10.31
CA LYS A 159 -1.16 14.98 10.59
C LYS A 159 -0.76 16.31 9.97
N ILE A 160 0.37 16.40 9.29
CA ILE A 160 0.83 17.64 8.66
C ILE A 160 0.36 17.68 7.21
N PRO A 161 -0.59 18.55 6.84
CA PRO A 161 -0.89 18.83 5.44
C PRO A 161 0.37 19.33 4.74
N GLY A 162 0.86 18.61 3.73
CA GLY A 162 2.15 18.85 3.09
C GLY A 162 3.28 17.99 3.65
N GLY A 163 2.93 16.94 4.44
CA GLY A 163 3.88 15.97 4.97
C GLY A 163 4.65 15.25 3.86
N LEU A 164 5.80 14.89 4.24
CA LEU A 164 6.94 14.27 3.56
C LEU A 164 6.59 13.59 2.21
N ASP A 165 7.28 13.96 1.15
CA ASP A 165 7.10 13.50 -0.25
C ASP A 165 7.11 11.95 -0.44
N TYR A 166 7.38 11.20 0.62
CA TYR A 166 7.49 9.74 0.62
C TYR A 166 6.34 8.99 1.32
N ILE A 167 5.35 9.71 1.91
CA ILE A 167 4.13 9.11 2.46
C ILE A 167 2.92 9.61 1.67
N LEU A 168 2.24 8.70 1.01
CA LEU A 168 0.96 8.98 0.37
C LEU A 168 -0.14 8.94 1.43
N TYR A 169 -1.11 9.84 1.32
CA TYR A 169 -2.22 9.96 2.25
C TYR A 169 -3.55 10.19 1.54
N CYS A 170 -4.58 9.51 2.03
CA CYS A 170 -5.93 9.62 1.50
C CYS A 170 -6.93 9.41 2.65
N PRO A 171 -7.63 10.46 3.10
CA PRO A 171 -8.73 10.34 4.06
C PRO A 171 -10.02 9.94 3.35
N ILE A 172 -10.79 9.03 3.94
CA ILE A 172 -12.10 8.61 3.48
C ILE A 172 -13.10 8.83 4.60
N ASP A 173 -14.02 9.75 4.38
CA ASP A 173 -15.10 10.06 5.31
C ASP A 173 -16.21 9.00 5.23
N PHE A 174 -16.81 8.67 6.39
CA PHE A 174 -17.94 7.77 6.56
C PHE A 174 -19.09 8.45 7.29
#